data_c43e3055093d83769af6960a6edc2f5d
#
_entry.id   c43e3055093d83769af6960a6edc2f5d
#
_cell.length_a   1.000
_cell.length_b   1.000
_cell.length_c   1.000
_cell.angle_alpha   90.00
_cell.angle_beta   90.00
_cell.angle_gamma   90.00
#
_symmetry.space_group_name_H-M   'P 1'
#
loop_
_entity.id
_entity.type
_entity.pdbx_description
1 polymer ?
#
loop_
_entity_poly.entity_id
_entity_poly.type
_entity_poly.pdbx_seq_one_letter_code
_entity_poly.pdbx_strand_id
1 'polypeptide(L)'
;MNLLISILVTATIYHADPAQTDADYLTTASNKTINEADPQGHRWIAVSRDLEQHGFVFGTKVLVEGAGQLDGIWTVEDRMNKRWTKRIDFLVDKDVKGGKWNNVKITIIK
;
A
#
# COMPACT_ATOMS: atom_id res chain seq x y z
N MET A 1 -25.13 13.16 5.33
CA MET A 1 -24.64 12.39 4.15
C MET A 1 -23.16 12.11 4.31
N ASN A 2 -22.80 10.83 4.24
CA ASN A 2 -21.40 10.44 4.33
C ASN A 2 -20.81 10.37 2.92
N LEU A 3 -19.82 11.22 2.66
CA LEU A 3 -19.08 11.17 1.42
C LEU A 3 -17.89 10.24 1.59
N LEU A 4 -17.82 9.21 0.75
CA LEU A 4 -16.64 8.36 0.69
C LEU A 4 -15.55 9.07 -0.10
N ILE A 5 -14.32 9.03 0.41
CA ILE A 5 -13.20 9.61 -0.30
C ILE A 5 -12.61 8.53 -1.20
N SER A 6 -12.65 8.77 -2.51
CA SER A 6 -12.08 7.87 -3.51
C SER A 6 -11.13 8.63 -4.41
N ILE A 7 -10.01 8.00 -4.74
CA ILE A 7 -8.98 8.59 -5.60
C ILE A 7 -8.51 7.50 -6.57
N LEU A 8 -8.21 7.90 -7.81
CA LEU A 8 -7.58 7.01 -8.78
C LEU A 8 -6.06 7.14 -8.67
N VAL A 9 -5.38 6.00 -8.59
CA VAL A 9 -3.93 5.93 -8.42
C VAL A 9 -3.33 4.87 -9.33
N THR A 10 -2.02 4.89 -9.45
CA THR A 10 -1.25 3.78 -9.99
C THR A 10 -0.84 2.86 -8.85
N ALA A 11 -0.99 1.56 -9.03
CA ALA A 11 -0.60 0.58 -8.01
C ALA A 11 0.53 -0.29 -8.53
N THR A 12 1.50 -0.55 -7.66
CA THR A 12 2.60 -1.47 -7.91
C THR A 12 2.76 -2.39 -6.71
N ILE A 13 3.79 -3.22 -6.71
CA ILE A 13 4.06 -4.13 -5.59
C ILE A 13 5.45 -3.86 -5.03
N TYR A 14 5.67 -4.25 -3.78
CA TYR A 14 7.00 -4.26 -3.19
C TYR A 14 7.14 -5.47 -2.27
N HIS A 15 8.38 -5.81 -1.97
CA HIS A 15 8.74 -6.93 -1.12
C HIS A 15 9.48 -6.43 0.12
N ALA A 16 9.33 -7.15 1.23
CA ALA A 16 10.17 -6.93 2.41
C ALA A 16 11.55 -7.53 2.12
N ASP A 17 12.41 -6.74 1.51
CA ASP A 17 13.69 -7.20 0.96
C ASP A 17 14.75 -6.12 1.18
N PRO A 18 15.94 -6.47 1.74
CA PRO A 18 17.00 -5.47 1.96
C PRO A 18 17.42 -4.76 0.67
N ALA A 19 17.23 -5.38 -0.49
CA ALA A 19 17.58 -4.78 -1.77
C ALA A 19 16.58 -3.73 -2.23
N GLN A 20 15.36 -3.71 -1.68
CA GLN A 20 14.29 -2.81 -2.10
C GLN A 20 13.99 -1.72 -1.07
N THR A 21 14.50 -1.84 0.14
CA THR A 21 14.23 -0.91 1.24
C THR A 21 15.52 -0.59 1.97
N ASP A 22 15.43 0.29 2.97
CA ASP A 22 16.56 0.65 3.80
C ASP A 22 16.93 -0.47 4.80
N ALA A 23 17.84 -0.17 5.70
CA ALA A 23 18.46 -1.15 6.59
C ALA A 23 17.48 -2.00 7.38
N ASP A 24 16.30 -1.44 7.72
CA ASP A 24 15.29 -2.17 8.49
C ASP A 24 14.11 -2.54 7.61
N TYR A 25 14.33 -3.53 6.74
CA TYR A 25 13.35 -3.93 5.74
C TYR A 25 12.12 -4.67 6.31
N LEU A 26 12.17 -5.04 7.59
CA LEU A 26 11.05 -5.71 8.26
C LEU A 26 10.21 -4.78 9.12
N THR A 27 10.53 -3.47 9.11
CA THR A 27 9.75 -2.48 9.86
C THR A 27 9.15 -1.48 8.90
N THR A 28 7.83 -1.29 8.97
CA THR A 28 7.14 -0.31 8.14
C THR A 28 7.36 1.11 8.67
N ALA A 29 7.00 2.12 7.86
CA ALA A 29 7.08 3.51 8.29
C ALA A 29 6.18 3.80 9.50
N SER A 30 5.10 3.04 9.67
CA SER A 30 4.22 3.14 10.84
C SER A 30 4.79 2.41 12.07
N ASN A 31 5.99 1.85 11.94
CA ASN A 31 6.70 1.14 13.01
C ASN A 31 6.08 -0.23 13.35
N LYS A 32 5.50 -0.87 12.35
CA LYS A 32 4.99 -2.25 12.49
C LYS A 32 5.98 -3.25 11.94
N THR A 33 6.05 -4.42 12.56
CA THR A 33 6.96 -5.48 12.13
C THR A 33 6.28 -6.37 11.10
N ILE A 34 6.96 -6.60 9.97
CA ILE A 34 6.47 -7.49 8.92
C ILE A 34 6.83 -8.94 9.27
N ASN A 35 5.83 -9.83 9.19
CA ASN A 35 6.07 -11.26 9.31
C ASN A 35 6.68 -11.74 7.99
N GLU A 36 7.97 -12.05 8.02
CA GLU A 36 8.73 -12.42 6.83
C GLU A 36 8.20 -13.71 6.18
N ALA A 37 7.58 -14.58 6.97
CA ALA A 37 7.03 -15.83 6.46
C ALA A 37 5.70 -15.62 5.72
N ASP A 38 5.01 -14.51 5.96
CA ASP A 38 3.71 -14.22 5.34
C ASP A 38 3.49 -12.72 5.21
N PRO A 39 4.29 -12.02 4.39
CA PRO A 39 4.15 -10.57 4.25
C PRO A 39 2.78 -10.17 3.71
N GLN A 40 2.30 -10.85 2.68
CA GLN A 40 1.05 -10.51 2.02
C GLN A 40 -0.17 -10.71 2.93
N GLY A 41 -0.08 -11.63 3.89
CA GLY A 41 -1.16 -11.88 4.83
C GLY A 41 -1.50 -10.70 5.72
N HIS A 42 -0.60 -9.76 5.90
CA HIS A 42 -0.90 -8.51 6.62
C HIS A 42 -1.90 -7.63 5.88
N ARG A 43 -1.95 -7.70 4.57
CA ARG A 43 -2.77 -6.81 3.75
C ARG A 43 -2.41 -5.34 4.01
N TRP A 44 -1.11 -5.03 3.91
CA TRP A 44 -0.60 -3.68 4.11
C TRP A 44 -0.19 -3.06 2.80
N ILE A 45 -0.42 -1.73 2.67
CA ILE A 45 0.03 -0.95 1.52
C ILE A 45 0.89 0.22 1.97
N ALA A 46 1.80 0.61 1.09
CA ALA A 46 2.50 1.88 1.18
C ALA A 46 1.79 2.90 0.29
N VAL A 47 1.72 4.14 0.73
CA VAL A 47 1.09 5.21 -0.06
C VAL A 47 2.10 6.30 -0.36
N SER A 48 1.94 6.95 -1.52
CA SER A 48 2.69 8.17 -1.81
C SER A 48 2.25 9.27 -0.85
N ARG A 49 3.19 10.16 -0.51
CA ARG A 49 2.98 11.12 0.58
C ARG A 49 1.86 12.10 0.34
N ASP A 50 1.59 12.43 -0.92
CA ASP A 50 0.47 13.30 -1.28
C ASP A 50 -0.88 12.72 -0.84
N LEU A 51 -1.02 11.38 -0.79
CA LEU A 51 -2.26 10.75 -0.39
C LEU A 51 -2.55 10.92 1.10
N GLU A 52 -1.53 11.14 1.91
CA GLU A 52 -1.72 11.37 3.35
C GLU A 52 -2.56 12.63 3.61
N GLN A 53 -2.42 13.64 2.75
CA GLN A 53 -3.20 14.88 2.86
C GLN A 53 -4.68 14.65 2.58
N HIS A 54 -5.02 13.53 1.92
CA HIS A 54 -6.40 13.18 1.60
C HIS A 54 -6.97 12.14 2.57
N GLY A 55 -6.28 11.86 3.67
CA GLY A 55 -6.77 10.98 4.72
C GLY A 55 -6.23 9.56 4.67
N PHE A 56 -5.36 9.23 3.70
CA PHE A 56 -4.75 7.90 3.62
C PHE A 56 -3.54 7.84 4.55
N VAL A 57 -3.79 7.85 5.84
CA VAL A 57 -2.76 7.88 6.88
C VAL A 57 -2.60 6.48 7.49
N PHE A 58 -1.54 6.28 8.28
CA PHE A 58 -1.28 4.99 8.90
C PHE A 58 -2.49 4.51 9.70
N GLY A 59 -2.84 3.24 9.53
CA GLY A 59 -3.98 2.62 10.19
C GLY A 59 -5.29 2.72 9.43
N THR A 60 -5.34 3.51 8.35
CA THR A 60 -6.55 3.67 7.55
C THR A 60 -6.81 2.41 6.72
N LYS A 61 -8.03 1.91 6.77
CA LYS A 61 -8.46 0.80 5.91
C LYS A 61 -8.97 1.36 4.59
N VAL A 62 -8.56 0.70 3.51
CA VAL A 62 -8.78 1.15 2.16
C VAL A 62 -9.35 0.02 1.33
N LEU A 63 -10.46 0.29 0.62
CA LEU A 63 -10.96 -0.63 -0.40
C LEU A 63 -10.24 -0.33 -1.71
N VAL A 64 -9.62 -1.35 -2.28
CA VAL A 64 -8.88 -1.25 -3.54
C VAL A 64 -9.66 -1.98 -4.63
N GLU A 65 -9.88 -1.30 -5.75
CA GLU A 65 -10.60 -1.84 -6.91
C GLU A 65 -9.83 -1.51 -8.19
N GLY A 66 -9.62 -2.52 -9.04
CA GLY A 66 -8.91 -2.34 -10.30
C GLY A 66 -7.50 -2.90 -10.32
N ALA A 67 -7.12 -3.68 -9.29
CA ALA A 67 -5.80 -4.30 -9.20
C ALA A 67 -5.88 -5.83 -9.29
N GLY A 68 -6.92 -6.35 -9.95
CA GLY A 68 -7.03 -7.79 -10.19
C GLY A 68 -7.12 -8.60 -8.90
N GLN A 69 -6.23 -9.58 -8.76
CA GLN A 69 -6.24 -10.46 -7.60
C GLN A 69 -5.90 -9.75 -6.29
N LEU A 70 -5.34 -8.56 -6.36
CA LEU A 70 -4.99 -7.79 -5.17
C LEU A 70 -6.13 -6.87 -4.72
N ASP A 71 -7.26 -6.87 -5.39
CA ASP A 71 -8.42 -6.11 -4.96
C ASP A 71 -8.88 -6.54 -3.57
N GLY A 72 -9.54 -5.63 -2.88
CA GLY A 72 -10.08 -5.88 -1.55
C GLY A 72 -9.61 -4.86 -0.54
N ILE A 73 -9.68 -5.21 0.74
CA ILE A 73 -9.37 -4.29 1.82
C ILE A 73 -7.91 -4.43 2.23
N TRP A 74 -7.24 -3.28 2.31
CA TRP A 74 -5.84 -3.16 2.75
C TRP A 74 -5.74 -2.08 3.81
N THR A 75 -4.67 -2.10 4.59
CA THR A 75 -4.43 -1.08 5.61
C THR A 75 -3.16 -0.32 5.25
N VAL A 76 -3.22 1.01 5.36
CA VAL A 76 -2.04 1.86 5.13
C VAL A 76 -1.12 1.71 6.33
N GLU A 77 0.10 1.17 6.11
CA GLU A 77 1.09 1.04 7.18
C GLU A 77 2.49 1.43 6.72
N ASP A 78 2.62 1.87 5.48
CA ASP A 78 3.93 2.24 4.98
C ASP A 78 3.83 3.48 4.10
N ARG A 79 4.98 4.02 3.74
CA ARG A 79 5.07 5.27 2.99
C ARG A 79 6.08 5.11 1.88
N MET A 80 5.74 5.62 0.69
CA MET A 80 6.62 5.57 -0.46
C MET A 80 7.60 6.74 -0.45
N ASN A 81 8.66 6.63 -1.27
CA ASN A 81 9.61 7.70 -1.47
C ASN A 81 8.87 8.96 -1.94
N LYS A 82 9.34 10.12 -1.48
CA LYS A 82 8.69 11.41 -1.76
C LYS A 82 8.60 11.77 -3.23
N ARG A 83 9.36 11.10 -4.10
CA ARG A 83 9.30 11.34 -5.55
C ARG A 83 7.99 10.83 -6.19
N TRP A 84 7.28 9.93 -5.52
CA TRP A 84 6.06 9.34 -6.07
C TRP A 84 4.83 10.16 -5.68
N THR A 85 3.87 10.24 -6.62
CA THR A 85 2.59 10.88 -6.39
C THR A 85 1.47 9.99 -6.92
N LYS A 86 0.30 10.05 -6.30
CA LYS A 86 -0.90 9.28 -6.68
C LYS A 86 -0.57 7.82 -6.92
N ARG A 87 0.08 7.20 -5.95
CA ARG A 87 0.58 5.84 -6.11
C ARG A 87 0.48 5.07 -4.80
N ILE A 88 0.22 3.75 -4.93
CA ILE A 88 0.30 2.83 -3.81
C ILE A 88 1.17 1.63 -4.21
N ASP A 89 1.75 0.98 -3.20
CA ASP A 89 2.49 -0.28 -3.35
C ASP A 89 1.87 -1.32 -2.43
N PHE A 90 1.54 -2.48 -2.98
CA PHE A 90 1.09 -3.61 -2.17
C PHE A 90 2.29 -4.38 -1.64
N LEU A 91 2.32 -4.63 -0.33
CA LEU A 91 3.30 -5.54 0.26
C LEU A 91 2.88 -6.97 -0.10
N VAL A 92 3.73 -7.67 -0.83
CA VAL A 92 3.40 -9.02 -1.33
C VAL A 92 4.50 -10.01 -0.97
N ASP A 93 4.18 -11.30 -1.13
CA ASP A 93 5.14 -12.38 -0.91
C ASP A 93 6.23 -12.35 -1.98
N LYS A 94 7.39 -12.91 -1.65
CA LYS A 94 8.57 -12.85 -2.52
C LYS A 94 8.38 -13.54 -3.87
N ASP A 95 7.46 -14.50 -3.95
CA ASP A 95 7.19 -15.22 -5.19
C ASP A 95 6.29 -14.42 -6.15
N VAL A 96 5.68 -13.34 -5.72
CA VAL A 96 4.93 -12.44 -6.61
C VAL A 96 5.93 -11.59 -7.38
N LYS A 97 6.01 -11.79 -8.69
CA LYS A 97 7.02 -11.17 -9.55
C LYS A 97 6.41 -10.08 -10.41
N GLY A 98 6.44 -8.85 -9.95
CA GLY A 98 5.96 -7.73 -10.72
C GLY A 98 4.46 -7.52 -10.61
N GLY A 99 4.04 -6.36 -11.03
CA GLY A 99 2.64 -5.96 -11.06
C GLY A 99 2.54 -4.45 -11.12
N LYS A 100 1.75 -3.99 -12.07
CA LYS A 100 1.45 -2.57 -12.19
C LYS A 100 0.05 -2.42 -12.78
N TRP A 101 -0.74 -1.61 -12.12
CA TRP A 101 -2.11 -1.33 -12.55
C TRP A 101 -2.32 0.17 -12.56
N ASN A 102 -2.90 0.67 -13.65
CA ASN A 102 -3.27 2.08 -13.76
C ASN A 102 -4.74 2.26 -13.43
N ASN A 103 -5.10 3.46 -12.99
CA ASN A 103 -6.49 3.82 -12.72
C ASN A 103 -7.14 2.91 -11.67
N VAL A 104 -6.38 2.61 -10.63
CA VAL A 104 -6.86 1.83 -9.48
C VAL A 104 -7.62 2.78 -8.56
N LYS A 105 -8.85 2.41 -8.21
CA LYS A 105 -9.66 3.22 -7.29
C LYS A 105 -9.39 2.78 -5.86
N ILE A 106 -9.02 3.72 -5.02
CA ILE A 106 -8.85 3.50 -3.58
C ILE A 106 -9.87 4.34 -2.83
N THR A 107 -10.56 3.73 -1.88
CA THR A 107 -11.62 4.36 -1.11
C THR A 107 -11.38 4.12 0.37
N ILE A 108 -11.42 5.20 1.17
CA ILE A 108 -11.29 5.08 2.61
C ILE A 108 -12.54 4.42 3.17
N ILE A 109 -12.35 3.40 3.99
CA ILE A 109 -13.44 2.71 4.69
C ILE A 109 -13.55 3.30 6.09
N LYS A 110 -14.75 3.72 6.42
CA LYS A 110 -15.03 4.28 7.75
C LYS A 110 -15.92 3.38 8.57
#